data_5a1f974162cfa3680ccf420abad0d35c
#
_entry.id   5a1f974162cfa3680ccf420abad0d35c
#
_cell.length_a   1.000
_cell.length_b   1.000
_cell.length_c   1.000
_cell.angle_alpha   90.00
_cell.angle_beta   90.00
_cell.angle_gamma   90.00
#
_symmetry.space_group_name_H-M   'P 1'
#
loop_
_entity.id
_entity.type
_entity.pdbx_description
1 polymer ?
#
loop_
_entity_poly.entity_id
_entity_poly.type
_entity_poly.pdbx_seq_one_letter_code
_entity_poly.pdbx_strand_id
1 'polypeptide(L)'
;MNIKKTMAISLAALTLSTPVQAAYHTVVKGDTYWTISQSYGVDFNTLLKANGATTSSWLEVGDVVYVPTEKIHVVSKGDTYWLIAKWYGVDFNTLLKANNATTSSWLEVGDKVIIPSGTSSSSGSSSTSTKPYVTYITYTVKSGDTYWNIANNHGIPMSELLEVNGLTENSSIYAGKKLTIPVHHVPVTSTPGSGYGEYLDWWDAAQYVIPVGATFTVQDFYTGQTFKAKRTTGSGHADCEPLTASDTAKMNTIFGGQNWTSRPIIVIYNGRKIAASATSMLHAGNDGAAGGVWTSWRSDNYGAGYNYDWVKGNDAHGVFDIHFLNSIRHNDGKVNATHQKNIKIAAGR
;
A
#
# COMPACT_ATOMS: atom_id res chain seq x y z
N MET A 1 39.58 43.10 24.19
CA MET A 1 39.84 43.22 22.74
C MET A 1 39.20 41.98 22.10
N ASN A 2 37.94 42.13 21.69
CA ASN A 2 37.12 41.02 21.17
C ASN A 2 37.34 40.88 19.66
N ILE A 3 37.91 39.78 19.26
CA ILE A 3 38.13 39.46 17.85
C ILE A 3 36.83 38.83 17.33
N LYS A 4 36.06 39.59 16.56
CA LYS A 4 34.94 39.05 15.78
C LYS A 4 35.52 38.21 14.65
N LYS A 5 35.31 36.88 14.70
CA LYS A 5 35.57 36.02 13.55
C LYS A 5 34.39 36.09 12.60
N THR A 6 34.52 36.91 11.58
CA THR A 6 33.64 36.89 10.42
C THR A 6 34.05 35.69 9.54
N MET A 7 33.22 34.69 9.45
CA MET A 7 33.44 33.55 8.55
C MET A 7 32.84 33.91 7.19
N ALA A 8 33.66 34.28 6.24
CA ALA A 8 33.28 34.50 4.85
C ALA A 8 33.07 33.12 4.21
N ILE A 9 31.84 32.83 3.81
CA ILE A 9 31.51 31.63 3.03
C ILE A 9 31.76 31.96 1.56
N SER A 10 32.81 31.38 1.01
CA SER A 10 33.12 31.40 -0.41
C SER A 10 32.09 30.56 -1.18
N LEU A 11 31.38 31.20 -2.10
CA LEU A 11 30.38 30.56 -2.97
C LEU A 11 31.13 29.88 -4.13
N ALA A 12 31.35 28.58 -4.01
CA ALA A 12 31.76 27.76 -5.14
C ALA A 12 30.49 27.16 -5.78
N ALA A 13 30.21 27.58 -6.99
CA ALA A 13 29.11 27.04 -7.80
C ALA A 13 29.37 25.57 -8.13
N LEU A 14 28.48 24.68 -7.66
CA LEU A 14 28.41 23.30 -8.15
C LEU A 14 26.97 22.96 -8.48
N THR A 15 26.82 22.35 -9.63
CA THR A 15 25.65 21.96 -10.39
C THR A 15 24.53 21.27 -9.59
N LEU A 16 23.33 21.84 -9.74
CA LEU A 16 21.95 21.27 -9.72
C LEU A 16 21.76 19.86 -9.14
N SER A 17 21.64 19.80 -7.83
CA SER A 17 20.66 18.97 -7.14
C SER A 17 19.71 19.95 -6.44
N THR A 18 18.39 19.82 -6.66
CA THR A 18 17.38 20.67 -6.04
C THR A 18 17.56 20.69 -4.53
N PRO A 19 17.65 21.86 -3.88
CA PRO A 19 17.96 21.93 -2.46
C PRO A 19 16.76 21.47 -1.64
N VAL A 20 17.01 20.58 -0.69
CA VAL A 20 16.22 20.51 0.55
C VAL A 20 16.16 21.94 1.08
N GLN A 21 14.98 22.52 1.16
CA GLN A 21 14.83 23.90 1.59
C GLN A 21 15.13 23.98 3.09
N ALA A 22 16.36 24.29 3.42
CA ALA A 22 16.77 24.60 4.76
C ALA A 22 15.94 25.78 5.27
N ALA A 23 15.25 25.63 6.38
CA ALA A 23 14.60 26.75 7.03
C ALA A 23 15.64 27.52 7.83
N TYR A 24 15.62 28.85 7.72
CA TYR A 24 16.39 29.74 8.57
C TYR A 24 15.45 30.48 9.49
N HIS A 25 15.71 30.43 10.79
CA HIS A 25 14.97 31.16 11.80
C HIS A 25 15.74 32.40 12.24
N THR A 26 15.13 33.56 12.13
CA THR A 26 15.71 34.79 12.69
C THR A 26 15.29 34.88 14.15
N VAL A 27 16.26 34.92 15.03
CA VAL A 27 16.06 34.92 16.48
C VAL A 27 15.31 36.16 16.93
N VAL A 28 14.28 35.98 17.70
CA VAL A 28 13.47 37.02 18.36
C VAL A 28 13.66 36.96 19.87
N LYS A 29 13.22 37.99 20.59
CA LYS A 29 13.35 38.04 22.06
C LYS A 29 12.63 36.86 22.72
N GLY A 30 13.38 36.07 23.48
CA GLY A 30 12.89 34.88 24.18
C GLY A 30 13.23 33.57 23.51
N ASP A 31 13.81 33.60 22.30
CA ASP A 31 14.25 32.39 21.62
C ASP A 31 15.49 31.80 22.30
N THR A 32 15.49 30.48 22.30
CA THR A 32 16.62 29.62 22.62
C THR A 32 16.70 28.51 21.62
N TYR A 33 17.84 27.84 21.47
CA TYR A 33 17.91 26.63 20.64
C TYR A 33 16.85 25.60 20.99
N TRP A 34 16.47 25.52 22.29
CA TRP A 34 15.43 24.60 22.74
C TRP A 34 14.03 25.02 22.25
N THR A 35 13.65 26.30 22.42
CA THR A 35 12.34 26.79 21.95
C THR A 35 12.22 26.74 20.43
N ILE A 36 13.29 27.04 19.71
CA ILE A 36 13.34 26.92 18.24
C ILE A 36 13.19 25.44 17.82
N SER A 37 13.91 24.52 18.48
CA SER A 37 13.78 23.09 18.18
C SER A 37 12.36 22.58 18.35
N GLN A 38 11.66 23.02 19.41
CA GLN A 38 10.26 22.64 19.65
C GLN A 38 9.31 23.23 18.60
N SER A 39 9.49 24.52 18.24
CA SER A 39 8.61 25.19 17.28
C SER A 39 8.71 24.62 15.86
N TYR A 40 9.86 24.08 15.49
CA TYR A 40 10.09 23.46 14.18
C TYR A 40 10.01 21.93 14.21
N GLY A 41 9.78 21.32 15.39
CA GLY A 41 9.72 19.87 15.53
C GLY A 41 11.04 19.15 15.21
N VAL A 42 12.16 19.81 15.45
CA VAL A 42 13.52 19.29 15.19
C VAL A 42 14.13 18.82 16.50
N ASP A 43 14.88 17.73 16.47
CA ASP A 43 15.64 17.28 17.65
C ASP A 43 16.63 18.36 18.13
N PHE A 44 16.64 18.64 19.43
CA PHE A 44 17.44 19.73 20.01
C PHE A 44 18.94 19.55 19.75
N ASN A 45 19.48 18.34 19.89
CA ASN A 45 20.89 18.09 19.65
C ASN A 45 21.25 18.19 18.17
N THR A 46 20.32 17.80 17.29
CA THR A 46 20.46 17.97 15.85
C THR A 46 20.51 19.43 15.46
N LEU A 47 19.64 20.26 16.05
CA LEU A 47 19.66 21.72 15.83
C LEU A 47 20.98 22.35 16.30
N LEU A 48 21.45 21.99 17.50
CA LEU A 48 22.73 22.46 18.03
C LEU A 48 23.90 22.09 17.11
N LYS A 49 23.97 20.80 16.73
CA LYS A 49 25.05 20.29 15.86
C LYS A 49 25.05 20.98 14.49
N ALA A 50 23.89 21.20 13.91
CA ALA A 50 23.73 21.84 12.62
C ALA A 50 24.23 23.31 12.63
N ASN A 51 24.20 23.95 13.80
CA ASN A 51 24.65 25.32 13.99
C ASN A 51 26.02 25.43 14.66
N GLY A 52 26.74 24.33 14.87
CA GLY A 52 28.02 24.33 15.58
C GLY A 52 27.90 24.82 17.03
N ALA A 53 26.71 24.66 17.62
CA ALA A 53 26.37 25.15 18.96
C ALA A 53 26.41 24.01 20.00
N THR A 54 26.44 24.39 21.26
CA THR A 54 26.38 23.50 22.44
C THR A 54 25.18 23.89 23.32
N THR A 55 24.87 23.12 24.33
CA THR A 55 23.82 23.44 25.32
C THR A 55 24.07 24.74 26.08
N SER A 56 25.29 25.26 26.06
CA SER A 56 25.69 26.54 26.68
C SER A 56 25.79 27.69 25.67
N SER A 57 25.45 27.48 24.41
CA SER A 57 25.50 28.54 23.38
C SER A 57 24.32 29.50 23.55
N TRP A 58 24.59 30.80 23.38
CA TRP A 58 23.60 31.88 23.47
C TRP A 58 23.17 32.32 22.08
N LEU A 59 21.96 32.84 21.97
CA LEU A 59 21.38 33.46 20.80
C LEU A 59 21.12 34.94 21.09
N GLU A 60 21.49 35.81 20.17
CA GLU A 60 21.14 37.23 20.20
C GLU A 60 19.97 37.50 19.23
N VAL A 61 19.13 38.48 19.57
CA VAL A 61 18.03 38.90 18.68
C VAL A 61 18.61 39.37 17.36
N GLY A 62 18.14 38.79 16.26
CA GLY A 62 18.64 39.03 14.91
C GLY A 62 19.66 38.00 14.40
N ASP A 63 20.10 37.06 15.23
CA ASP A 63 20.89 35.94 14.77
C ASP A 63 20.06 35.06 13.82
N VAL A 64 20.76 34.36 12.93
CA VAL A 64 20.12 33.42 12.01
C VAL A 64 20.51 32.01 12.40
N VAL A 65 19.53 31.25 12.85
CA VAL A 65 19.66 29.83 13.19
C VAL A 65 19.27 28.98 11.98
N TYR A 66 20.19 28.16 11.51
CA TYR A 66 19.90 27.13 10.53
C TYR A 66 19.07 26.01 11.18
N VAL A 67 17.86 25.80 10.68
CA VAL A 67 16.97 24.74 11.15
C VAL A 67 17.04 23.60 10.15
N PRO A 68 17.71 22.48 10.49
CA PRO A 68 17.70 21.31 9.63
C PRO A 68 16.28 20.75 9.57
N THR A 69 15.70 20.69 8.39
CA THR A 69 14.36 20.15 8.18
C THR A 69 14.34 18.62 8.09
N GLU A 70 15.36 17.97 8.66
CA GLU A 70 15.44 16.51 8.75
C GLU A 70 14.50 16.00 9.81
N LYS A 71 13.46 15.32 9.37
CA LYS A 71 12.58 14.57 10.27
C LYS A 71 13.35 13.35 10.77
N ILE A 72 13.37 13.14 12.09
CA ILE A 72 14.04 11.98 12.70
C ILE A 72 12.97 11.00 13.21
N HIS A 73 13.14 9.73 12.87
CA HIS A 73 12.39 8.62 13.45
C HIS A 73 13.25 7.95 14.52
N VAL A 74 12.69 7.79 15.73
CA VAL A 74 13.33 7.01 16.79
C VAL A 74 12.83 5.56 16.70
N VAL A 75 13.76 4.65 16.49
CA VAL A 75 13.48 3.24 16.25
C VAL A 75 12.78 2.59 17.44
N SER A 76 11.66 1.96 17.17
CA SER A 76 10.89 1.12 18.10
C SER A 76 11.10 -0.36 17.78
N LYS A 77 10.70 -1.23 18.72
CA LYS A 77 10.80 -2.68 18.50
C LYS A 77 9.98 -3.12 17.28
N GLY A 78 10.67 -3.74 16.32
CA GLY A 78 10.07 -4.22 15.07
C GLY A 78 10.25 -3.28 13.89
N ASP A 79 10.84 -2.08 14.08
CA ASP A 79 11.15 -1.19 12.99
C ASP A 79 12.26 -1.75 12.09
N THR A 80 12.14 -1.48 10.82
CA THR A 80 13.18 -1.72 9.82
C THR A 80 13.30 -0.48 8.93
N TYR A 81 14.43 -0.30 8.25
CA TYR A 81 14.57 0.79 7.28
C TYR A 81 13.47 0.76 6.21
N TRP A 82 13.03 -0.43 5.81
CA TRP A 82 11.96 -0.58 4.84
C TRP A 82 10.60 -0.09 5.39
N LEU A 83 10.23 -0.48 6.62
CA LEU A 83 9.03 -0.01 7.29
C LEU A 83 9.05 1.50 7.51
N ILE A 84 10.17 2.04 7.98
CA ILE A 84 10.36 3.48 8.20
C ILE A 84 10.23 4.24 6.87
N ALA A 85 10.88 3.77 5.78
CA ALA A 85 10.73 4.36 4.46
C ALA A 85 9.26 4.39 4.01
N LYS A 86 8.56 3.28 4.19
CA LYS A 86 7.14 3.14 3.89
C LYS A 86 6.28 4.08 4.75
N TRP A 87 6.52 4.18 6.05
CA TRP A 87 5.76 5.06 6.95
C TRP A 87 5.88 6.55 6.60
N TYR A 88 7.06 6.96 6.20
CA TYR A 88 7.32 8.36 5.87
C TYR A 88 7.12 8.69 4.38
N GLY A 89 6.74 7.70 3.55
CA GLY A 89 6.52 7.88 2.12
C GLY A 89 7.79 8.28 1.38
N VAL A 90 8.96 7.87 1.85
CA VAL A 90 10.25 8.12 1.22
C VAL A 90 10.72 6.87 0.48
N ASP A 91 11.45 7.07 -0.61
CA ASP A 91 12.06 5.95 -1.31
C ASP A 91 13.06 5.22 -0.41
N PHE A 92 12.99 3.89 -0.39
CA PHE A 92 13.79 3.03 0.50
C PHE A 92 15.30 3.23 0.33
N ASN A 93 15.77 3.30 -0.93
CA ASN A 93 17.19 3.50 -1.20
C ASN A 93 17.64 4.92 -0.81
N THR A 94 16.76 5.89 -0.96
CA THR A 94 16.99 7.27 -0.52
C THR A 94 17.10 7.35 1.00
N LEU A 95 16.24 6.62 1.74
CA LEU A 95 16.34 6.53 3.20
C LEU A 95 17.64 5.84 3.64
N LEU A 96 18.00 4.72 3.03
CA LEU A 96 19.27 4.03 3.31
C LEU A 96 20.47 4.96 3.08
N LYS A 97 20.50 5.65 1.94
CA LYS A 97 21.58 6.59 1.60
C LYS A 97 21.68 7.76 2.58
N ALA A 98 20.54 8.32 3.01
CA ALA A 98 20.50 9.41 4.00
C ALA A 98 21.06 8.98 5.37
N ASN A 99 21.00 7.70 5.68
CA ASN A 99 21.47 7.12 6.94
C ASN A 99 22.80 6.35 6.82
N ASN A 100 23.47 6.43 5.69
CA ASN A 100 24.69 5.65 5.38
C ASN A 100 24.49 4.13 5.65
N ALA A 101 23.28 3.63 5.39
CA ALA A 101 22.87 2.25 5.60
C ALA A 101 22.80 1.47 4.29
N THR A 102 22.77 0.15 4.40
CA THR A 102 22.57 -0.79 3.29
C THR A 102 21.34 -1.65 3.56
N THR A 103 20.92 -2.46 2.59
CA THR A 103 19.80 -3.41 2.75
C THR A 103 20.05 -4.48 3.84
N SER A 104 21.29 -4.65 4.27
CA SER A 104 21.68 -5.57 5.35
C SER A 104 21.93 -4.87 6.70
N SER A 105 21.73 -3.55 6.78
CA SER A 105 21.90 -2.80 8.03
C SER A 105 20.77 -3.10 9.00
N TRP A 106 21.12 -3.28 10.27
CA TRP A 106 20.17 -3.51 11.38
C TRP A 106 19.88 -2.20 12.11
N LEU A 107 18.71 -2.14 12.75
CA LEU A 107 18.29 -1.06 13.62
C LEU A 107 18.09 -1.60 15.04
N GLU A 108 18.59 -0.86 16.02
CA GLU A 108 18.34 -1.13 17.44
C GLU A 108 17.28 -0.17 17.97
N VAL A 109 16.52 -0.63 18.99
CA VAL A 109 15.52 0.23 19.65
C VAL A 109 16.21 1.44 20.25
N GLY A 110 15.74 2.64 19.88
CA GLY A 110 16.33 3.92 20.27
C GLY A 110 17.24 4.55 19.23
N ASP A 111 17.61 3.83 18.15
CA ASP A 111 18.35 4.42 17.04
C ASP A 111 17.58 5.58 16.43
N LYS A 112 18.30 6.52 15.86
CA LYS A 112 17.74 7.68 15.15
C LYS A 112 17.94 7.52 13.65
N VAL A 113 16.84 7.39 12.93
CA VAL A 113 16.82 7.31 11.48
C VAL A 113 16.44 8.68 10.92
N ILE A 114 17.33 9.25 10.12
CA ILE A 114 17.10 10.50 9.38
C ILE A 114 16.11 10.20 8.27
N ILE A 115 14.98 10.87 8.29
CA ILE A 115 13.98 10.79 7.24
C ILE A 115 14.29 11.89 6.23
N PRO A 116 14.84 11.56 5.06
CA PRO A 116 15.11 12.56 4.05
C PRO A 116 13.79 13.23 3.70
N SER A 117 13.77 14.56 3.69
CA SER A 117 12.65 15.30 3.13
C SER A 117 12.56 14.89 1.66
N GLY A 118 11.75 13.90 1.36
CA GLY A 118 11.38 13.57 0.00
C GLY A 118 10.86 14.86 -0.59
N THR A 119 11.32 15.22 -1.76
CA THR A 119 10.82 16.35 -2.52
C THR A 119 9.34 16.16 -2.84
N SER A 120 8.50 16.34 -1.84
CA SER A 120 7.15 16.82 -2.07
C SER A 120 7.34 18.32 -2.29
N SER A 121 7.49 18.68 -3.54
CA SER A 121 7.38 20.08 -3.98
C SER A 121 6.00 20.58 -3.56
N SER A 122 5.93 21.18 -2.38
CA SER A 122 4.79 21.95 -1.95
C SER A 122 4.92 23.37 -2.48
N SER A 123 4.69 23.53 -3.76
CA SER A 123 4.13 24.77 -4.28
C SER A 123 2.65 24.50 -4.50
N GLY A 124 1.79 25.30 -3.89
CA GLY A 124 0.35 25.16 -3.90
C GLY A 124 -0.22 25.04 -5.32
N SER A 125 -0.49 23.84 -5.67
CA SER A 125 -1.45 23.39 -6.65
C SER A 125 -1.81 21.97 -6.18
N SER A 126 -3.05 21.62 -6.10
CA SER A 126 -3.49 20.27 -5.75
C SER A 126 -3.02 19.29 -6.82
N SER A 127 -1.72 18.91 -6.77
CA SER A 127 -1.20 17.82 -7.56
C SER A 127 -1.67 16.54 -6.89
N THR A 128 -2.74 15.98 -7.39
CA THR A 128 -3.17 14.62 -7.10
C THR A 128 -1.94 13.71 -7.31
N SER A 129 -1.50 13.01 -6.27
CA SER A 129 -0.43 12.01 -6.40
C SER A 129 -0.79 11.05 -7.54
N THR A 130 0.10 10.87 -8.51
CA THR A 130 -0.14 9.93 -9.62
C THR A 130 0.30 8.52 -9.28
N LYS A 131 0.90 8.30 -8.10
CA LYS A 131 1.35 6.99 -7.62
C LYS A 131 0.59 6.56 -6.37
N PRO A 132 0.36 5.25 -6.17
CA PRO A 132 -0.19 4.74 -4.92
C PRO A 132 0.65 5.17 -3.71
N TYR A 133 -0.03 5.48 -2.60
CA TYR A 133 0.63 5.81 -1.34
C TYR A 133 -0.20 5.26 -0.17
N VAL A 134 0.43 5.15 1.01
CA VAL A 134 -0.21 4.58 2.21
C VAL A 134 -0.19 5.60 3.32
N THR A 135 -1.31 5.74 4.01
CA THR A 135 -1.41 6.43 5.30
C THR A 135 -1.77 5.42 6.39
N TYR A 136 -1.69 5.83 7.64
CA TYR A 136 -1.96 4.93 8.76
C TYR A 136 -2.97 5.54 9.71
N ILE A 137 -3.89 4.71 10.21
CA ILE A 137 -4.83 5.07 11.27
C ILE A 137 -4.65 4.14 12.46
N THR A 138 -5.05 4.58 13.63
CA THR A 138 -5.09 3.73 14.81
C THR A 138 -6.49 3.15 14.98
N TYR A 139 -6.59 1.83 15.07
CA TYR A 139 -7.81 1.11 15.40
C TYR A 139 -7.73 0.57 16.83
N THR A 140 -8.79 0.75 17.62
CA THR A 140 -8.91 0.12 18.92
C THR A 140 -9.78 -1.13 18.80
N VAL A 141 -9.19 -2.28 19.07
CA VAL A 141 -9.84 -3.59 19.00
C VAL A 141 -11.08 -3.64 19.90
N LYS A 142 -12.18 -4.13 19.37
CA LYS A 142 -13.45 -4.32 20.08
C LYS A 142 -13.63 -5.79 20.48
N SER A 143 -14.56 -6.04 21.39
CA SER A 143 -14.94 -7.41 21.75
C SER A 143 -15.50 -8.15 20.53
N GLY A 144 -15.00 -9.37 20.28
CA GLY A 144 -15.38 -10.19 19.11
C GLY A 144 -14.57 -9.93 17.84
N ASP A 145 -13.65 -8.96 17.84
CA ASP A 145 -12.75 -8.75 16.70
C ASP A 145 -11.75 -9.88 16.56
N THR A 146 -11.42 -10.16 15.31
CA THR A 146 -10.30 -11.00 14.89
C THR A 146 -9.41 -10.22 13.94
N TYR A 147 -8.14 -10.60 13.78
CA TYR A 147 -7.25 -9.97 12.80
C TYR A 147 -7.81 -10.06 11.39
N TRP A 148 -8.48 -11.17 11.06
CA TRP A 148 -9.10 -11.39 9.75
C TRP A 148 -10.24 -10.40 9.48
N ASN A 149 -11.20 -10.25 10.43
CA ASN A 149 -12.33 -9.34 10.20
C ASN A 149 -11.90 -7.86 10.25
N ILE A 150 -10.93 -7.48 11.10
CA ILE A 150 -10.36 -6.13 11.10
C ILE A 150 -9.71 -5.83 9.74
N ALA A 151 -8.85 -6.74 9.23
CA ALA A 151 -8.19 -6.55 7.94
C ALA A 151 -9.20 -6.41 6.80
N ASN A 152 -10.20 -7.30 6.73
CA ASN A 152 -11.23 -7.24 5.69
C ASN A 152 -12.08 -5.95 5.77
N ASN A 153 -12.46 -5.51 6.97
CA ASN A 153 -13.21 -4.28 7.16
C ASN A 153 -12.45 -3.03 6.73
N HIS A 154 -11.11 -3.11 6.71
CA HIS A 154 -10.23 -2.05 6.25
C HIS A 154 -9.70 -2.25 4.82
N GLY A 155 -10.13 -3.32 4.14
CA GLY A 155 -9.79 -3.60 2.75
C GLY A 155 -8.33 -3.95 2.50
N ILE A 156 -7.65 -4.54 3.48
CA ILE A 156 -6.24 -4.93 3.42
C ILE A 156 -6.08 -6.44 3.66
N PRO A 157 -4.99 -7.07 3.19
CA PRO A 157 -4.64 -8.43 3.57
C PRO A 157 -4.37 -8.55 5.07
N MET A 158 -4.82 -9.66 5.71
CA MET A 158 -4.52 -9.93 7.12
C MET A 158 -3.00 -10.00 7.38
N SER A 159 -2.24 -10.56 6.45
CA SER A 159 -0.77 -10.60 6.53
C SER A 159 -0.15 -9.21 6.65
N GLU A 160 -0.66 -8.23 5.89
CA GLU A 160 -0.19 -6.84 5.99
C GLU A 160 -0.55 -6.20 7.34
N LEU A 161 -1.78 -6.45 7.83
CA LEU A 161 -2.18 -5.98 9.16
C LEU A 161 -1.25 -6.53 10.24
N LEU A 162 -0.93 -7.81 10.18
CA LEU A 162 -0.05 -8.46 11.14
C LEU A 162 1.38 -7.93 11.04
N GLU A 163 1.91 -7.81 9.83
CA GLU A 163 3.27 -7.31 9.56
C GLU A 163 3.48 -5.90 10.10
N VAL A 164 2.57 -4.96 9.77
CA VAL A 164 2.65 -3.56 10.23
C VAL A 164 2.63 -3.43 11.75
N ASN A 165 2.00 -4.40 12.45
CA ASN A 165 1.92 -4.40 13.91
C ASN A 165 2.96 -5.31 14.59
N GLY A 166 3.89 -5.92 13.84
CA GLY A 166 4.86 -6.86 14.39
C GLY A 166 4.22 -8.09 15.02
N LEU A 167 3.11 -8.56 14.46
CA LEU A 167 2.28 -9.65 14.98
C LEU A 167 2.34 -10.88 14.06
N THR A 168 1.93 -12.02 14.61
CA THR A 168 1.70 -13.27 13.88
C THR A 168 0.25 -13.70 14.06
N GLU A 169 -0.20 -14.69 13.29
CA GLU A 169 -1.55 -15.27 13.42
C GLU A 169 -1.84 -15.80 14.84
N ASN A 170 -0.78 -16.24 15.54
CA ASN A 170 -0.87 -16.76 16.91
C ASN A 170 -0.79 -15.67 18.00
N SER A 171 -0.60 -14.42 17.61
CA SER A 171 -0.54 -13.30 18.56
C SER A 171 -1.89 -13.06 19.21
N SER A 172 -1.91 -12.78 20.52
CA SER A 172 -3.16 -12.52 21.24
C SER A 172 -3.82 -11.23 20.76
N ILE A 173 -5.15 -11.29 20.57
CA ILE A 173 -6.00 -10.15 20.31
C ILE A 173 -7.00 -10.00 21.46
N TYR A 174 -7.21 -8.76 21.93
CA TYR A 174 -8.14 -8.46 23.04
C TYR A 174 -8.70 -7.05 22.88
N ALA A 175 -9.89 -6.84 23.43
CA ALA A 175 -10.53 -5.53 23.40
C ALA A 175 -9.67 -4.46 24.10
N GLY A 176 -9.56 -3.29 23.46
CA GLY A 176 -8.71 -2.19 23.93
C GLY A 176 -7.28 -2.20 23.36
N LYS A 177 -6.82 -3.30 22.73
CA LYS A 177 -5.54 -3.32 22.03
C LYS A 177 -5.58 -2.32 20.87
N LYS A 178 -4.52 -1.53 20.71
CA LYS A 178 -4.40 -0.61 19.58
C LYS A 178 -3.63 -1.28 18.45
N LEU A 179 -4.15 -1.15 17.24
CA LEU A 179 -3.52 -1.63 16.01
C LEU A 179 -3.32 -0.46 15.05
N THR A 180 -2.19 -0.45 14.38
CA THR A 180 -1.92 0.41 13.23
C THR A 180 -2.54 -0.24 11.99
N ILE A 181 -3.40 0.48 11.30
CA ILE A 181 -4.05 0.02 10.07
C ILE A 181 -3.49 0.81 8.89
N PRO A 182 -2.89 0.17 7.90
CA PRO A 182 -2.52 0.82 6.65
C PRO A 182 -3.78 1.15 5.83
N VAL A 183 -3.83 2.35 5.29
CA VAL A 183 -4.88 2.83 4.40
C VAL A 183 -4.24 3.15 3.05
N HIS A 184 -4.57 2.34 2.06
CA HIS A 184 -4.02 2.47 0.71
C HIS A 184 -4.81 3.48 -0.12
N HIS A 185 -4.10 4.45 -0.68
CA HIS A 185 -4.64 5.46 -1.59
C HIS A 185 -4.11 5.15 -3.00
N VAL A 186 -4.99 4.66 -3.86
CA VAL A 186 -4.66 4.34 -5.24
C VAL A 186 -5.29 5.37 -6.17
N PRO A 187 -4.52 6.31 -6.71
CA PRO A 187 -5.02 7.30 -7.64
C PRO A 187 -5.63 6.66 -8.89
N VAL A 188 -6.63 7.31 -9.47
CA VAL A 188 -7.17 6.90 -10.77
C VAL A 188 -6.13 7.19 -11.86
N THR A 189 -5.83 6.19 -12.69
CA THR A 189 -4.89 6.34 -13.78
C THR A 189 -5.61 6.57 -15.10
N SER A 190 -4.99 7.35 -16.00
CA SER A 190 -5.56 7.59 -17.34
C SER A 190 -5.55 6.32 -18.18
N THR A 191 -6.58 6.15 -19.01
CA THR A 191 -6.70 5.07 -19.98
C THR A 191 -6.65 5.64 -21.40
N PRO A 192 -6.28 4.83 -22.44
CA PRO A 192 -6.24 5.31 -23.82
C PRO A 192 -7.61 5.69 -24.40
N GLY A 193 -8.69 5.31 -23.74
CA GLY A 193 -10.06 5.61 -24.15
C GLY A 193 -11.10 4.95 -23.24
N SER A 194 -12.36 5.28 -23.41
CA SER A 194 -13.47 4.85 -22.53
C SER A 194 -13.73 3.34 -22.55
N GLY A 195 -13.23 2.62 -23.55
CA GLY A 195 -13.34 1.15 -23.67
C GLY A 195 -12.28 0.40 -22.87
N TYR A 196 -11.25 1.08 -22.39
CA TYR A 196 -10.11 0.47 -21.71
C TYR A 196 -10.20 0.65 -20.19
N GLY A 197 -9.49 -0.23 -19.46
CA GLY A 197 -9.35 -0.15 -18.01
C GLY A 197 -7.99 0.36 -17.56
N GLU A 198 -7.93 0.81 -16.33
CA GLU A 198 -6.69 1.19 -15.65
C GLU A 198 -5.74 0.00 -15.57
N TYR A 199 -4.46 0.21 -15.86
CA TYR A 199 -3.42 -0.81 -15.84
C TYR A 199 -2.77 -0.87 -14.46
N LEU A 200 -3.46 -1.49 -13.51
CA LEU A 200 -3.08 -1.50 -12.09
C LEU A 200 -2.29 -2.76 -11.74
N ASP A 201 -1.15 -2.56 -11.07
CA ASP A 201 -0.39 -3.65 -10.46
C ASP A 201 -1.19 -4.29 -9.32
N TRP A 202 -1.11 -5.64 -9.21
CA TRP A 202 -1.82 -6.37 -8.17
C TRP A 202 -1.34 -5.98 -6.78
N TRP A 203 -0.03 -5.95 -6.59
CA TRP A 203 0.58 -5.82 -5.28
C TRP A 203 0.47 -4.42 -4.70
N ASP A 204 0.59 -3.40 -5.55
CA ASP A 204 0.63 -2.01 -5.11
C ASP A 204 -0.71 -1.28 -5.24
N ALA A 205 -1.66 -1.83 -6.02
CA ALA A 205 -2.85 -1.10 -6.39
C ALA A 205 -4.13 -1.95 -6.47
N ALA A 206 -4.22 -2.93 -7.37
CA ALA A 206 -5.50 -3.56 -7.71
C ALA A 206 -6.14 -4.27 -6.52
N GLN A 207 -5.36 -4.95 -5.68
CA GLN A 207 -5.89 -5.66 -4.51
C GLN A 207 -6.54 -4.75 -3.47
N TYR A 208 -6.12 -3.48 -3.41
CA TYR A 208 -6.66 -2.47 -2.49
C TYR A 208 -7.84 -1.71 -3.08
N VAL A 209 -7.87 -1.56 -4.41
CA VAL A 209 -9.02 -0.98 -5.12
C VAL A 209 -10.21 -1.94 -5.10
N ILE A 210 -9.95 -3.26 -5.21
CA ILE A 210 -10.97 -4.31 -5.19
C ILE A 210 -10.68 -5.22 -3.97
N PRO A 211 -11.02 -4.78 -2.74
CA PRO A 211 -10.75 -5.54 -1.53
C PRO A 211 -11.57 -6.84 -1.46
N VAL A 212 -11.17 -7.77 -0.60
CA VAL A 212 -11.98 -8.94 -0.27
C VAL A 212 -13.35 -8.48 0.24
N GLY A 213 -14.42 -9.11 -0.25
CA GLY A 213 -15.81 -8.71 0.01
C GLY A 213 -16.40 -7.75 -1.01
N ALA A 214 -15.60 -7.12 -1.87
CA ALA A 214 -16.09 -6.21 -2.91
C ALA A 214 -16.99 -6.94 -3.92
N THR A 215 -18.15 -6.34 -4.21
CA THR A 215 -19.05 -6.75 -5.30
C THR A 215 -18.92 -5.78 -6.45
N PHE A 216 -18.67 -6.27 -7.65
CA PHE A 216 -18.38 -5.49 -8.83
C PHE A 216 -19.00 -6.09 -10.09
N THR A 217 -18.93 -5.34 -11.19
CA THR A 217 -19.32 -5.82 -12.52
C THR A 217 -18.09 -6.26 -13.29
N VAL A 218 -18.15 -7.45 -13.87
CA VAL A 218 -17.20 -7.95 -14.87
C VAL A 218 -17.78 -7.70 -16.24
N GLN A 219 -17.03 -7.04 -17.11
CA GLN A 219 -17.39 -6.78 -18.50
C GLN A 219 -16.40 -7.51 -19.42
N ASP A 220 -16.90 -8.37 -20.29
CA ASP A 220 -16.07 -8.96 -21.36
C ASP A 220 -15.59 -7.86 -22.32
N PHE A 221 -14.29 -7.83 -22.55
CA PHE A 221 -13.67 -6.77 -23.33
C PHE A 221 -14.13 -6.72 -24.78
N TYR A 222 -14.39 -7.89 -25.38
CA TYR A 222 -14.74 -7.97 -26.81
C TYR A 222 -16.21 -7.75 -27.08
N THR A 223 -17.09 -8.27 -26.25
CA THR A 223 -18.55 -8.24 -26.51
C THR A 223 -19.27 -7.16 -25.71
N GLY A 224 -18.64 -6.62 -24.65
CA GLY A 224 -19.28 -5.69 -23.73
C GLY A 224 -20.32 -6.34 -22.82
N GLN A 225 -20.57 -7.65 -22.92
CA GLN A 225 -21.51 -8.36 -22.04
C GLN A 225 -21.01 -8.35 -20.59
N THR A 226 -21.94 -8.36 -19.63
CA THR A 226 -21.59 -8.18 -18.23
C THR A 226 -22.27 -9.21 -17.32
N PHE A 227 -21.59 -9.51 -16.22
CA PHE A 227 -22.14 -10.21 -15.07
C PHE A 227 -21.59 -9.60 -13.77
N LYS A 228 -22.25 -9.89 -12.65
CA LYS A 228 -21.77 -9.45 -11.33
C LYS A 228 -21.01 -10.55 -10.64
N ALA A 229 -19.94 -10.16 -9.93
CA ALA A 229 -19.12 -11.05 -9.13
C ALA A 229 -18.74 -10.40 -7.80
N LYS A 230 -18.33 -11.24 -6.87
CA LYS A 230 -17.79 -10.84 -5.57
C LYS A 230 -16.39 -11.42 -5.41
N ARG A 231 -15.41 -10.60 -5.01
CA ARG A 231 -14.13 -11.13 -4.56
C ARG A 231 -14.32 -11.73 -3.17
N THR A 232 -14.12 -13.02 -3.03
CA THR A 232 -14.33 -13.74 -1.78
C THR A 232 -13.02 -14.07 -1.07
N THR A 233 -11.92 -14.20 -1.83
CA THR A 233 -10.58 -14.46 -1.29
C THR A 233 -9.48 -14.08 -2.30
N GLY A 234 -8.32 -14.68 -2.19
CA GLY A 234 -7.19 -14.57 -3.11
C GLY A 234 -6.10 -13.60 -2.62
N SER A 235 -4.88 -14.12 -2.51
CA SER A 235 -3.68 -13.35 -2.13
C SER A 235 -2.77 -13.05 -3.33
N GLY A 236 -2.60 -14.00 -4.24
CA GLY A 236 -1.77 -13.85 -5.45
C GLY A 236 -2.51 -13.23 -6.64
N HIS A 237 -3.82 -13.34 -6.66
CA HIS A 237 -4.79 -12.76 -7.59
C HIS A 237 -6.16 -12.69 -6.89
N ALA A 238 -7.21 -12.24 -7.55
CA ALA A 238 -8.54 -12.22 -6.97
C ALA A 238 -9.29 -13.52 -7.28
N ASP A 239 -9.65 -14.26 -6.23
CA ASP A 239 -10.57 -15.38 -6.31
C ASP A 239 -11.99 -14.84 -6.11
N CYS A 240 -12.85 -15.09 -7.07
CA CYS A 240 -14.15 -14.46 -7.18
C CYS A 240 -15.26 -15.47 -7.41
N GLU A 241 -16.47 -15.11 -7.04
CA GLU A 241 -17.65 -15.91 -7.29
C GLU A 241 -18.68 -15.08 -8.05
N PRO A 242 -19.43 -15.65 -9.03
CA PRO A 242 -20.61 -15.00 -9.58
C PRO A 242 -21.61 -14.71 -8.46
N LEU A 243 -22.32 -13.58 -8.55
CA LEU A 243 -23.16 -13.13 -7.43
C LEU A 243 -24.49 -13.90 -7.34
N THR A 244 -25.04 -14.34 -8.48
CA THR A 244 -26.32 -15.04 -8.59
C THR A 244 -26.24 -16.14 -9.65
N ALA A 245 -27.20 -17.08 -9.66
CA ALA A 245 -27.34 -18.09 -10.70
C ALA A 245 -27.42 -17.47 -12.13
N SER A 246 -28.10 -16.33 -12.25
CA SER A 246 -28.14 -15.58 -13.52
C SER A 246 -26.76 -15.06 -13.93
N ASP A 247 -25.93 -14.63 -12.97
CA ASP A 247 -24.56 -14.17 -13.24
C ASP A 247 -23.66 -15.35 -13.65
N THR A 248 -23.83 -16.52 -13.04
CA THR A 248 -23.14 -17.76 -13.44
C THR A 248 -23.51 -18.17 -14.86
N ALA A 249 -24.78 -18.12 -15.22
CA ALA A 249 -25.24 -18.42 -16.59
C ALA A 249 -24.65 -17.43 -17.62
N LYS A 250 -24.61 -16.14 -17.28
CA LYS A 250 -23.99 -15.11 -18.15
C LYS A 250 -22.49 -15.34 -18.28
N MET A 251 -21.77 -15.62 -17.20
CA MET A 251 -20.35 -15.95 -17.22
C MET A 251 -20.10 -17.14 -18.16
N ASN A 252 -20.86 -18.23 -18.00
CA ASN A 252 -20.76 -19.41 -18.86
C ASN A 252 -21.02 -19.07 -20.34
N THR A 253 -21.99 -18.21 -20.62
CA THR A 253 -22.29 -17.75 -22.02
C THR A 253 -21.11 -16.98 -22.59
N ILE A 254 -20.52 -16.03 -21.85
CA ILE A 254 -19.40 -15.19 -22.26
C ILE A 254 -18.14 -16.03 -22.55
N PHE A 255 -17.86 -17.00 -21.67
CA PHE A 255 -16.64 -17.83 -21.78
C PHE A 255 -16.82 -19.12 -22.59
N GLY A 256 -18.05 -19.46 -22.99
CA GLY A 256 -18.34 -20.70 -23.69
C GLY A 256 -18.33 -21.93 -22.76
N GLY A 257 -18.75 -21.77 -21.54
CA GLY A 257 -18.75 -22.77 -20.46
C GLY A 257 -17.67 -22.53 -19.42
N GLN A 258 -17.53 -23.47 -18.50
CA GLN A 258 -16.47 -23.46 -17.46
C GLN A 258 -15.17 -24.01 -18.05
N ASN A 259 -14.14 -23.18 -18.12
CA ASN A 259 -12.83 -23.60 -18.66
C ASN A 259 -11.70 -22.69 -18.20
N TRP A 260 -10.45 -23.16 -18.34
CA TRP A 260 -9.23 -22.44 -17.99
C TRP A 260 -8.72 -21.48 -19.08
N THR A 261 -9.50 -21.26 -20.15
CA THR A 261 -9.14 -20.32 -21.21
C THR A 261 -9.35 -18.90 -20.72
N SER A 262 -8.27 -18.13 -20.61
CA SER A 262 -8.35 -16.76 -20.11
C SER A 262 -8.80 -15.78 -21.20
N ARG A 263 -9.57 -14.75 -20.79
CA ARG A 263 -10.07 -13.66 -21.64
C ARG A 263 -9.72 -12.30 -21.03
N PRO A 264 -9.49 -11.26 -21.85
CA PRO A 264 -9.42 -9.90 -21.36
C PRO A 264 -10.79 -9.44 -20.89
N ILE A 265 -10.83 -8.81 -19.74
CA ILE A 265 -12.04 -8.26 -19.10
C ILE A 265 -11.78 -6.88 -18.52
N ILE A 266 -12.85 -6.14 -18.26
CA ILE A 266 -12.84 -4.93 -17.46
C ILE A 266 -13.59 -5.19 -16.15
N VAL A 267 -12.96 -4.94 -15.03
CA VAL A 267 -13.63 -4.91 -13.72
C VAL A 267 -14.11 -3.50 -13.47
N ILE A 268 -15.42 -3.34 -13.20
CA ILE A 268 -16.05 -2.05 -12.93
C ILE A 268 -16.46 -2.00 -11.46
N TYR A 269 -15.78 -1.15 -10.69
CA TYR A 269 -16.00 -1.00 -9.25
C TYR A 269 -15.87 0.47 -8.83
N ASN A 270 -16.83 0.97 -8.05
CA ASN A 270 -16.87 2.36 -7.57
C ASN A 270 -16.58 3.41 -8.66
N GLY A 271 -17.15 3.22 -9.85
CA GLY A 271 -16.96 4.13 -10.99
C GLY A 271 -15.63 3.99 -11.72
N ARG A 272 -14.72 3.14 -11.24
CA ARG A 272 -13.44 2.81 -11.89
C ARG A 272 -13.60 1.65 -12.85
N LYS A 273 -12.86 1.69 -13.97
CA LYS A 273 -12.68 0.59 -14.91
C LYS A 273 -11.25 0.09 -14.80
N ILE A 274 -11.06 -1.18 -14.48
CA ILE A 274 -9.75 -1.77 -14.23
C ILE A 274 -9.51 -2.90 -15.21
N ALA A 275 -8.40 -2.86 -15.92
CA ALA A 275 -8.00 -3.88 -16.88
C ALA A 275 -7.60 -5.16 -16.14
N ALA A 276 -8.18 -6.28 -16.55
CA ALA A 276 -7.96 -7.57 -15.95
C ALA A 276 -8.05 -8.71 -16.97
N SER A 277 -7.80 -9.92 -16.52
CA SER A 277 -8.00 -11.15 -17.28
C SER A 277 -8.61 -12.22 -16.39
N ALA A 278 -9.61 -12.92 -16.86
CA ALA A 278 -10.28 -13.97 -16.10
C ALA A 278 -10.34 -15.30 -16.85
N THR A 279 -10.46 -16.39 -16.12
CA THR A 279 -10.98 -17.68 -16.57
C THR A 279 -12.43 -17.83 -16.10
N SER A 280 -13.10 -18.92 -16.49
CA SER A 280 -14.44 -19.24 -15.99
C SER A 280 -14.50 -20.59 -15.29
N MET A 281 -13.35 -21.23 -15.07
CA MET A 281 -13.30 -22.50 -14.36
C MET A 281 -13.63 -22.29 -12.88
N LEU A 282 -14.75 -22.81 -12.46
CA LEU A 282 -15.14 -22.82 -11.05
C LEU A 282 -14.41 -23.95 -10.34
N HIS A 283 -13.64 -23.63 -9.31
CA HIS A 283 -12.76 -24.59 -8.65
C HIS A 283 -12.74 -24.41 -7.13
N ALA A 284 -12.24 -25.43 -6.44
CA ALA A 284 -11.96 -25.46 -5.00
C ALA A 284 -13.19 -25.21 -4.09
N GLY A 285 -14.42 -25.36 -4.61
CA GLY A 285 -15.65 -25.09 -3.88
C GLY A 285 -16.67 -26.23 -3.85
N ASN A 286 -17.62 -26.11 -2.93
CA ASN A 286 -18.75 -26.99 -2.75
C ASN A 286 -19.94 -26.17 -2.25
N ASP A 287 -20.92 -25.91 -3.12
CA ASP A 287 -22.10 -25.08 -2.77
C ASP A 287 -22.99 -25.70 -1.69
N GLY A 288 -22.90 -27.04 -1.49
CA GLY A 288 -23.62 -27.76 -0.44
C GLY A 288 -23.03 -27.64 0.97
N ALA A 289 -21.86 -27.00 1.13
CA ALA A 289 -21.19 -26.80 2.43
C ALA A 289 -20.95 -25.32 2.72
N ALA A 290 -20.88 -24.92 3.99
CA ALA A 290 -20.55 -23.54 4.33
C ALA A 290 -19.16 -23.15 3.83
N GLY A 291 -18.97 -21.87 3.47
CA GLY A 291 -17.67 -21.33 3.08
C GLY A 291 -16.66 -21.39 4.23
N GLY A 292 -15.40 -21.70 3.92
CA GLY A 292 -14.32 -21.75 4.91
C GLY A 292 -14.33 -23.00 5.82
N VAL A 293 -15.26 -23.94 5.66
CA VAL A 293 -15.26 -25.21 6.40
C VAL A 293 -14.56 -26.32 5.61
N TRP A 294 -14.08 -27.32 6.31
CA TRP A 294 -13.52 -28.51 5.68
C TRP A 294 -14.62 -29.35 5.02
N THR A 295 -14.43 -29.73 3.76
CA THR A 295 -15.36 -30.58 3.00
C THR A 295 -14.63 -31.77 2.36
N SER A 296 -15.34 -32.89 2.16
CA SER A 296 -14.79 -34.14 1.61
C SER A 296 -14.47 -34.07 0.11
N TRP A 297 -15.07 -33.11 -0.62
CA TRP A 297 -14.82 -32.88 -2.03
C TRP A 297 -14.95 -31.41 -2.39
N ARG A 298 -14.28 -31.00 -3.44
CA ARG A 298 -14.37 -29.66 -4.03
C ARG A 298 -14.31 -29.76 -5.55
N SER A 299 -14.92 -28.78 -6.22
CA SER A 299 -14.99 -28.69 -7.67
C SER A 299 -13.61 -28.72 -8.34
N ASP A 300 -13.57 -29.07 -9.62
CA ASP A 300 -12.36 -29.18 -10.46
C ASP A 300 -11.29 -30.12 -9.87
N ASN A 301 -11.72 -31.26 -9.30
CA ASN A 301 -10.83 -32.29 -8.72
C ASN A 301 -9.87 -31.81 -7.61
N TYR A 302 -10.23 -30.75 -6.89
CA TYR A 302 -9.42 -30.26 -5.76
C TYR A 302 -9.47 -31.17 -4.51
N GLY A 303 -10.32 -32.24 -4.54
CA GLY A 303 -10.42 -33.21 -3.46
C GLY A 303 -10.94 -32.61 -2.14
N ALA A 304 -10.63 -33.27 -1.03
CA ALA A 304 -10.98 -32.78 0.31
C ALA A 304 -10.16 -31.53 0.67
N GLY A 305 -10.76 -30.60 1.42
CA GLY A 305 -10.09 -29.39 1.86
C GLY A 305 -11.05 -28.29 2.31
N TYR A 306 -10.51 -27.12 2.60
CA TYR A 306 -11.32 -25.93 2.93
C TYR A 306 -12.13 -25.48 1.72
N ASN A 307 -13.42 -25.21 1.95
CA ASN A 307 -14.38 -24.82 0.94
C ASN A 307 -14.22 -23.34 0.55
N TYR A 308 -13.79 -23.08 -0.68
CA TYR A 308 -13.70 -21.71 -1.25
C TYR A 308 -14.98 -21.35 -2.01
N ASP A 309 -16.11 -21.44 -1.34
CA ASP A 309 -17.45 -21.14 -1.85
C ASP A 309 -18.26 -20.46 -0.75
N TRP A 310 -18.36 -19.15 -0.80
CA TRP A 310 -19.05 -18.31 0.19
C TRP A 310 -20.39 -17.77 -0.31
N VAL A 311 -20.57 -17.62 -1.63
CA VAL A 311 -21.82 -17.12 -2.23
C VAL A 311 -22.71 -18.31 -2.56
N LYS A 312 -23.75 -18.51 -1.78
CA LYS A 312 -24.63 -19.68 -1.91
C LYS A 312 -25.83 -19.45 -2.83
N GLY A 313 -26.25 -20.52 -3.51
CA GLY A 313 -27.41 -20.48 -4.42
C GLY A 313 -27.18 -19.72 -5.70
N ASN A 314 -25.92 -19.59 -6.10
CA ASN A 314 -25.50 -18.94 -7.33
C ASN A 314 -25.21 -19.91 -8.50
N ASP A 315 -25.53 -21.21 -8.35
CA ASP A 315 -25.24 -22.28 -9.30
C ASP A 315 -23.74 -22.36 -9.68
N ALA A 316 -22.86 -21.98 -8.74
CA ALA A 316 -21.42 -22.08 -8.87
C ALA A 316 -20.85 -22.88 -7.71
N HIS A 317 -19.89 -23.77 -8.00
CA HIS A 317 -19.19 -24.53 -6.98
C HIS A 317 -17.77 -23.96 -6.84
N GLY A 318 -17.62 -22.89 -6.04
CA GLY A 318 -16.33 -22.28 -5.75
C GLY A 318 -16.01 -21.06 -6.59
N VAL A 319 -14.73 -20.75 -6.66
CA VAL A 319 -14.19 -19.50 -7.21
C VAL A 319 -13.72 -19.64 -8.65
N PHE A 320 -13.68 -18.53 -9.36
CA PHE A 320 -12.97 -18.34 -10.63
C PHE A 320 -11.91 -17.24 -10.49
N ASP A 321 -10.87 -17.29 -11.33
CA ASP A 321 -9.72 -16.41 -11.21
C ASP A 321 -9.90 -15.11 -11.96
N ILE A 322 -9.57 -13.99 -11.32
CA ILE A 322 -9.35 -12.69 -11.98
C ILE A 322 -7.91 -12.22 -11.70
N HIS A 323 -7.13 -12.09 -12.75
CA HIS A 323 -5.74 -11.66 -12.74
C HIS A 323 -5.60 -10.17 -13.12
N PHE A 324 -4.70 -9.48 -12.45
CA PHE A 324 -4.26 -8.11 -12.73
C PHE A 324 -2.77 -8.08 -13.08
N LEU A 325 -2.22 -6.91 -13.40
CA LEU A 325 -0.79 -6.80 -13.70
C LEU A 325 0.04 -7.42 -12.55
N ASN A 326 1.01 -8.25 -12.91
CA ASN A 326 1.95 -8.94 -12.02
C ASN A 326 1.33 -9.86 -10.97
N SER A 327 0.03 -10.15 -11.02
CA SER A 327 -0.57 -11.19 -10.20
C SER A 327 0.00 -12.57 -10.54
N ILE A 328 0.04 -13.48 -9.55
CA ILE A 328 0.65 -14.80 -9.66
C ILE A 328 -0.39 -15.90 -9.51
N ARG A 329 -0.09 -17.11 -10.00
CA ARG A 329 -0.91 -18.31 -9.85
C ARG A 329 -0.69 -18.96 -8.48
N HIS A 330 -1.69 -19.65 -7.97
CA HIS A 330 -1.57 -20.38 -6.70
C HIS A 330 -0.62 -21.60 -6.79
N ASN A 331 -0.62 -22.29 -7.93
CA ASN A 331 0.04 -23.58 -8.06
C ASN A 331 1.58 -23.51 -8.08
N ASP A 332 2.17 -22.41 -8.56
CA ASP A 332 3.61 -22.28 -8.73
C ASP A 332 4.17 -20.90 -8.34
N GLY A 333 3.32 -19.97 -7.88
CA GLY A 333 3.73 -18.61 -7.49
C GLY A 333 4.25 -17.75 -8.64
N LYS A 334 3.96 -18.11 -9.89
CA LYS A 334 4.49 -17.41 -11.06
C LYS A 334 3.43 -16.58 -11.77
N VAL A 335 3.89 -15.52 -12.41
CA VAL A 335 3.09 -14.72 -13.32
C VAL A 335 2.70 -15.56 -14.56
N ASN A 336 1.43 -15.50 -14.97
CA ASN A 336 0.95 -16.19 -16.17
C ASN A 336 1.02 -15.27 -17.39
N ALA A 337 1.84 -15.60 -18.38
CA ALA A 337 2.07 -14.78 -19.57
C ALA A 337 0.79 -14.52 -20.39
N THR A 338 -0.14 -15.50 -20.47
CA THR A 338 -1.40 -15.35 -21.21
C THR A 338 -2.32 -14.33 -20.49
N HIS A 339 -2.45 -14.43 -19.17
CA HIS A 339 -3.17 -13.41 -18.39
C HIS A 339 -2.56 -12.03 -18.57
N GLN A 340 -1.22 -11.90 -18.50
CA GLN A 340 -0.56 -10.59 -18.68
C GLN A 340 -0.79 -10.01 -20.08
N LYS A 341 -0.81 -10.84 -21.12
CA LYS A 341 -1.18 -10.41 -22.49
C LYS A 341 -2.62 -9.87 -22.53
N ASN A 342 -3.57 -10.59 -21.95
CA ASN A 342 -4.97 -10.19 -21.91
C ASN A 342 -5.17 -8.88 -21.12
N ILE A 343 -4.46 -8.70 -20.00
CA ILE A 343 -4.51 -7.47 -19.20
C ILE A 343 -4.00 -6.28 -20.01
N LYS A 344 -2.92 -6.46 -20.80
CA LYS A 344 -2.43 -5.42 -21.71
C LYS A 344 -3.47 -5.04 -22.76
N ILE A 345 -4.14 -6.02 -23.36
CA ILE A 345 -5.24 -5.79 -24.32
C ILE A 345 -6.35 -4.97 -23.65
N ALA A 346 -6.79 -5.38 -22.46
CA ALA A 346 -7.85 -4.67 -21.72
C ALA A 346 -7.43 -3.26 -21.28
N ALA A 347 -6.12 -2.99 -21.16
CA ALA A 347 -5.56 -1.68 -20.85
C ALA A 347 -5.23 -0.82 -22.09
N GLY A 348 -5.37 -1.36 -23.31
CA GLY A 348 -4.99 -0.68 -24.53
C GLY A 348 -3.48 -0.52 -24.72
N ARG A 349 -2.70 -1.54 -24.33
CA ARG A 349 -1.23 -1.55 -24.34
C ARG A 349 -0.66 -2.73 -25.12
#